data_7c0f82313219a0bef368fa0f4da1fbe9
#
_entry.id   7c0f82313219a0bef368fa0f4da1fbe9
#
_cell.length_a   1.000
_cell.length_b   1.000
_cell.length_c   1.000
_cell.angle_alpha   90.00
_cell.angle_beta   90.00
_cell.angle_gamma   90.00
#
_symmetry.space_group_name_H-M   'P 1'
#
loop_
_entity.id
_entity.type
_entity.pdbx_description
1 polymer ?
#
loop_
_entity_poly.entity_id
_entity_poly.type
_entity_poly.pdbx_seq_one_letter_code
_entity_poly.pdbx_strand_id
1 'polypeptide(L)'
;MNRVLVLTPAKLYDNWNSFRGDYKDSFLHETFNYRIMFHTDLSRYSGMSRSGQDLKKFDWGLYDLVVIDESHNFRNRNDRYDDNDQLIMTRYARLMQDVIKHGNNNTKVLMLSATPVNNSLVDLKNQISIITRDTDAAFEEQGIISVENLLRRTSASINAWEKTPHHQKEQLLDSLPSDFYKLLE
;
A
#
# COMPACT_ATOMS: atom_id res chain seq x y z
N MET A 1 -4.31 11.72 -21.22
CA MET A 1 -4.58 10.27 -21.21
C MET A 1 -4.00 9.75 -19.91
N ASN A 2 -4.81 9.25 -19.00
CA ASN A 2 -4.32 8.81 -17.69
C ASN A 2 -3.61 7.47 -17.85
N ARG A 3 -2.38 7.38 -17.35
CA ARG A 3 -1.58 6.15 -17.37
C ARG A 3 -1.79 5.41 -16.07
N VAL A 4 -2.25 4.16 -16.18
CA VAL A 4 -2.60 3.33 -15.03
C VAL A 4 -1.64 2.16 -14.93
N LEU A 5 -1.10 1.94 -13.73
CA LEU A 5 -0.33 0.77 -13.35
C LEU A 5 -1.14 -0.08 -12.38
N VAL A 6 -1.25 -1.37 -12.66
CA VAL A 6 -1.79 -2.36 -11.73
C VAL A 6 -0.63 -3.20 -11.19
N LEU A 7 -0.46 -3.18 -9.88
CA LEU A 7 0.46 -4.04 -9.14
C LEU A 7 -0.33 -5.17 -8.50
N THR A 8 -0.06 -6.40 -8.91
CA THR A 8 -0.83 -7.57 -8.47
C THR A 8 0.06 -8.78 -8.16
N PRO A 9 -0.37 -9.72 -7.31
CA PRO A 9 0.24 -11.04 -7.24
C PRO A 9 0.17 -11.77 -8.58
N ALA A 10 1.21 -12.52 -8.93
CA ALA A 10 1.29 -13.21 -10.23
C ALA A 10 0.11 -14.17 -10.49
N LYS A 11 -0.48 -14.74 -9.45
CA LYS A 11 -1.66 -15.64 -9.53
C LYS A 11 -2.94 -14.94 -9.98
N LEU A 12 -3.02 -13.61 -9.87
CA LEU A 12 -4.20 -12.83 -10.24
C LEU A 12 -4.04 -12.12 -11.59
N TYR A 13 -2.98 -12.46 -12.33
CA TYR A 13 -2.70 -11.86 -13.64
C TYR A 13 -3.88 -11.99 -14.60
N ASP A 14 -4.43 -13.19 -14.76
CA ASP A 14 -5.51 -13.46 -15.72
C ASP A 14 -6.78 -12.69 -15.37
N ASN A 15 -7.09 -12.52 -14.07
CA ASN A 15 -8.22 -11.74 -13.61
C ASN A 15 -8.09 -10.28 -14.10
N TRP A 16 -6.92 -9.65 -13.91
CA TRP A 16 -6.70 -8.28 -14.38
C TRP A 16 -6.56 -8.21 -15.90
N ASN A 17 -5.94 -9.19 -16.53
CA ASN A 17 -5.73 -9.19 -17.98
C ASN A 17 -7.05 -9.29 -18.76
N SER A 18 -8.08 -9.94 -18.21
CA SER A 18 -9.39 -10.08 -18.85
C SER A 18 -10.16 -8.77 -19.05
N PHE A 19 -9.80 -7.70 -18.33
CA PHE A 19 -10.42 -6.38 -18.47
C PHE A 19 -9.65 -5.43 -19.39
N ARG A 20 -8.55 -5.87 -19.97
CA ARG A 20 -7.77 -5.03 -20.90
C ARG A 20 -8.43 -5.01 -22.27
N GLY A 21 -8.30 -3.86 -22.94
CA GLY A 21 -8.90 -3.67 -24.26
C GLY A 21 -8.31 -4.52 -25.38
N ASP A 22 -7.13 -5.07 -25.18
CA ASP A 22 -6.47 -5.99 -26.10
C ASP A 22 -6.79 -7.47 -25.84
N TYR A 23 -7.60 -7.76 -24.82
CA TYR A 23 -8.03 -9.12 -24.51
C TYR A 23 -9.26 -9.50 -25.35
N LYS A 24 -9.12 -10.55 -26.15
CA LYS A 24 -10.14 -10.98 -27.14
C LYS A 24 -11.49 -11.35 -26.55
N ASP A 25 -11.48 -11.88 -25.32
CA ASP A 25 -12.67 -12.36 -24.62
C ASP A 25 -13.18 -11.37 -23.55
N SER A 26 -12.80 -10.08 -23.68
CA SER A 26 -13.29 -9.07 -22.74
C SER A 26 -14.81 -8.93 -22.85
N PHE A 27 -15.49 -9.11 -21.71
CA PHE A 27 -16.94 -8.94 -21.62
C PHE A 27 -17.37 -7.47 -21.41
N LEU A 28 -16.40 -6.56 -21.31
CA LEU A 28 -16.66 -5.13 -21.18
C LEU A 28 -16.74 -4.50 -22.57
N HIS A 29 -17.74 -3.64 -22.78
CA HIS A 29 -17.86 -2.83 -24.01
C HIS A 29 -16.81 -1.72 -24.07
N GLU A 30 -16.34 -1.26 -22.90
CA GLU A 30 -15.29 -0.25 -22.81
C GLU A 30 -13.93 -0.90 -22.61
N THR A 31 -12.93 -0.36 -23.27
CA THR A 31 -11.56 -0.86 -23.16
C THR A 31 -10.80 -0.10 -22.10
N PHE A 32 -10.29 -0.83 -21.09
CA PHE A 32 -9.36 -0.29 -20.11
C PHE A 32 -7.93 -0.49 -20.58
N ASN A 33 -7.16 0.58 -20.59
CA ASN A 33 -5.75 0.53 -20.94
C ASN A 33 -4.89 0.77 -19.69
N TYR A 34 -4.27 -0.28 -19.19
CA TYR A 34 -3.35 -0.24 -18.06
C TYR A 34 -2.20 -1.24 -18.23
N ARG A 35 -1.11 -0.99 -17.52
CA ARG A 35 0.02 -1.94 -17.44
C ARG A 35 -0.14 -2.80 -16.21
N ILE A 36 0.16 -4.10 -16.34
CA ILE A 36 0.17 -5.05 -15.23
C ILE A 36 1.62 -5.38 -14.92
N MET A 37 2.01 -5.18 -13.65
CA MET A 37 3.29 -5.59 -13.09
C MET A 37 3.05 -6.38 -11.82
N PHE A 38 4.02 -7.15 -11.41
CA PHE A 38 3.89 -8.02 -10.25
C PHE A 38 4.59 -7.45 -9.03
N HIS A 39 4.08 -7.75 -7.83
CA HIS A 39 4.73 -7.38 -6.57
C HIS A 39 6.19 -7.84 -6.52
N THR A 40 6.49 -9.01 -7.11
CA THR A 40 7.84 -9.57 -7.18
C THR A 40 8.78 -8.79 -8.11
N ASP A 41 8.24 -8.02 -9.06
CA ASP A 41 9.05 -7.20 -9.96
C ASP A 41 9.70 -6.04 -9.21
N LEU A 42 9.06 -5.54 -8.15
CA LEU A 42 9.64 -4.53 -7.26
C LEU A 42 10.84 -5.05 -6.44
N SER A 43 11.09 -6.36 -6.41
CA SER A 43 12.27 -6.95 -5.73
C SER A 43 13.47 -7.09 -6.66
N ARG A 44 13.38 -6.63 -7.93
CA ARG A 44 14.42 -6.82 -8.96
C ARG A 44 14.64 -5.53 -9.74
N TYR A 45 15.90 -5.23 -10.03
CA TYR A 45 16.28 -4.05 -10.83
C TYR A 45 16.44 -4.35 -12.32
N SER A 46 16.54 -5.62 -12.69
CA SER A 46 16.76 -6.05 -14.06
C SER A 46 16.12 -7.40 -14.36
N GLY A 47 16.12 -7.77 -15.63
CA GLY A 47 15.50 -9.00 -16.14
C GLY A 47 14.08 -8.75 -16.66
N MET A 48 13.50 -9.82 -17.20
CA MET A 48 12.13 -9.76 -17.76
C MET A 48 11.09 -10.03 -16.69
N SER A 49 10.06 -9.21 -16.62
CA SER A 49 8.83 -9.51 -15.92
C SER A 49 8.06 -10.62 -16.64
N ARG A 50 7.22 -11.35 -15.92
CA ARG A 50 6.27 -12.29 -16.54
C ARG A 50 5.27 -11.60 -17.48
N SER A 51 5.05 -10.30 -17.32
CA SER A 51 4.24 -9.48 -18.22
C SER A 51 4.98 -9.09 -19.53
N GLY A 52 6.22 -9.56 -19.74
CA GLY A 52 7.03 -9.27 -20.92
C GLY A 52 7.75 -7.93 -20.88
N GLN A 53 7.77 -7.24 -19.74
CA GLN A 53 8.47 -5.95 -19.60
C GLN A 53 9.92 -6.15 -19.14
N ASP A 54 10.85 -5.42 -19.75
CA ASP A 54 12.24 -5.34 -19.28
C ASP A 54 12.30 -4.37 -18.08
N LEU A 55 12.59 -4.91 -16.89
CA LEU A 55 12.58 -4.16 -15.63
C LEU A 55 13.63 -3.05 -15.58
N LYS A 56 14.75 -3.21 -16.32
CA LYS A 56 15.79 -2.19 -16.39
C LYS A 56 15.34 -0.93 -17.16
N LYS A 57 14.45 -1.12 -18.13
CA LYS A 57 13.91 -0.05 -19.00
C LYS A 57 12.53 0.44 -18.55
N PHE A 58 11.94 -0.21 -17.57
CA PHE A 58 10.60 0.12 -17.13
C PHE A 58 10.60 1.37 -16.26
N ASP A 59 9.92 2.41 -16.73
CA ASP A 59 9.76 3.66 -16.00
C ASP A 59 8.60 3.52 -15.01
N TRP A 60 8.95 3.29 -13.76
CA TRP A 60 8.02 3.10 -12.65
C TRP A 60 7.30 4.38 -12.25
N GLY A 61 7.90 5.56 -12.48
CA GLY A 61 7.35 6.86 -12.13
C GLY A 61 6.38 7.46 -13.16
N LEU A 62 6.09 6.74 -14.26
CA LEU A 62 5.34 7.28 -15.39
C LEU A 62 3.82 7.35 -15.17
N TYR A 63 3.28 6.86 -14.06
CA TYR A 63 1.85 6.57 -13.90
C TYR A 63 1.12 7.63 -13.09
N ASP A 64 -0.11 7.96 -13.55
CA ASP A 64 -1.00 8.91 -12.90
C ASP A 64 -1.86 8.22 -11.82
N LEU A 65 -2.13 6.92 -11.99
CA LEU A 65 -2.81 6.06 -11.02
C LEU A 65 -2.07 4.73 -10.86
N VAL A 66 -1.87 4.33 -9.62
CA VAL A 66 -1.35 3.02 -9.26
C VAL A 66 -2.42 2.27 -8.46
N VAL A 67 -2.87 1.15 -9.00
CA VAL A 67 -3.77 0.21 -8.31
C VAL A 67 -2.93 -0.89 -7.70
N ILE A 68 -3.02 -1.09 -6.40
CA ILE A 68 -2.27 -2.12 -5.67
C ILE A 68 -3.27 -3.16 -5.17
N ASP A 69 -3.35 -4.26 -5.89
CA ASP A 69 -4.17 -5.40 -5.51
C ASP A 69 -3.45 -6.24 -4.44
N GLU A 70 -4.19 -6.77 -3.46
CA GLU A 70 -3.63 -7.43 -2.28
C GLU A 70 -2.56 -6.58 -1.58
N SER A 71 -2.91 -5.32 -1.31
CA SER A 71 -2.03 -4.29 -0.75
C SER A 71 -1.41 -4.66 0.60
N HIS A 72 -2.01 -5.61 1.33
CA HIS A 72 -1.43 -6.16 2.56
C HIS A 72 -0.02 -6.76 2.38
N ASN A 73 0.39 -7.08 1.15
CA ASN A 73 1.75 -7.52 0.85
C ASN A 73 2.81 -6.41 1.01
N PHE A 74 2.39 -5.16 1.13
CA PHE A 74 3.26 -4.00 1.34
C PHE A 74 3.24 -3.46 2.78
N ARG A 75 2.65 -4.19 3.72
CA ARG A 75 2.59 -3.81 5.13
C ARG A 75 3.94 -3.77 5.84
N ASN A 76 4.94 -4.52 5.35
CA ASN A 76 6.26 -4.61 5.96
C ASN A 76 7.18 -3.52 5.40
N ARG A 77 7.51 -2.55 6.25
CA ARG A 77 8.44 -1.46 5.94
C ARG A 77 9.89 -1.78 6.36
N ASN A 78 10.14 -2.97 6.89
CA ASN A 78 11.44 -3.31 7.45
C ASN A 78 12.54 -3.21 6.39
N ASP A 79 13.40 -2.22 6.56
CA ASP A 79 14.64 -2.11 5.82
C ASP A 79 15.53 -3.29 6.20
N ARG A 80 16.12 -3.91 5.20
CA ARG A 80 17.09 -5.00 5.37
C ARG A 80 18.42 -4.52 4.85
N TYR A 81 19.49 -4.90 5.52
CA TYR A 81 20.86 -4.63 5.11
C TYR A 81 21.50 -5.93 4.69
N ASP A 82 22.38 -5.89 3.71
CA ASP A 82 23.23 -7.02 3.31
C ASP A 82 24.44 -7.15 4.24
N ASP A 83 25.28 -8.17 4.00
CA ASP A 83 26.49 -8.44 4.80
C ASP A 83 27.54 -7.32 4.71
N ASN A 84 27.36 -6.34 3.82
CA ASN A 84 28.22 -5.16 3.63
C ASN A 84 27.56 -3.87 4.13
N ASP A 85 26.52 -3.97 4.97
CA ASP A 85 25.72 -2.84 5.48
C ASP A 85 25.05 -1.99 4.37
N GLN A 86 24.85 -2.55 3.18
CA GLN A 86 24.10 -1.89 2.13
C GLN A 86 22.61 -2.17 2.26
N LEU A 87 21.80 -1.13 2.15
CA LEU A 87 20.34 -1.24 2.23
C LEU A 87 19.81 -2.13 1.10
N ILE A 88 19.27 -3.28 1.45
CA ILE A 88 18.48 -4.10 0.53
C ILE A 88 17.13 -3.44 0.33
N MET A 89 16.91 -2.90 -0.86
CA MET A 89 15.65 -2.24 -1.21
C MET A 89 14.48 -3.22 -1.11
N THR A 90 13.64 -3.04 -0.10
CA THR A 90 12.41 -3.82 0.06
C THR A 90 11.39 -3.45 -1.02
N ARG A 91 10.39 -4.31 -1.25
CA ARG A 91 9.27 -3.98 -2.16
C ARG A 91 8.56 -2.70 -1.74
N TYR A 92 8.39 -2.49 -0.44
CA TYR A 92 7.79 -1.28 0.13
C TYR A 92 8.63 -0.05 -0.21
N ALA A 93 9.92 -0.09 0.10
CA ALA A 93 10.82 1.04 -0.17
C ALA A 93 10.84 1.39 -1.66
N ARG A 94 10.90 0.39 -2.54
CA ARG A 94 10.88 0.61 -3.97
C ARG A 94 9.53 1.14 -4.48
N LEU A 95 8.42 0.64 -3.98
CA LEU A 95 7.10 1.19 -4.27
C LEU A 95 7.06 2.68 -3.92
N MET A 96 7.52 3.03 -2.71
CA MET A 96 7.53 4.41 -2.26
C MET A 96 8.45 5.32 -3.08
N GLN A 97 9.68 4.87 -3.35
CA GLN A 97 10.69 5.69 -4.02
C GLN A 97 10.45 5.78 -5.53
N ASP A 98 10.37 4.62 -6.21
CA ASP A 98 10.38 4.58 -7.68
C ASP A 98 9.00 4.82 -8.28
N VAL A 99 7.93 4.37 -7.59
CA VAL A 99 6.57 4.43 -8.15
C VAL A 99 5.82 5.67 -7.66
N ILE A 100 5.82 5.92 -6.34
CA ILE A 100 4.94 6.93 -5.73
C ILE A 100 5.61 8.29 -5.63
N LYS A 101 6.85 8.36 -5.14
CA LYS A 101 7.58 9.63 -4.92
C LYS A 101 8.33 10.13 -6.16
N HIS A 102 8.81 9.21 -7.00
CA HIS A 102 9.54 9.57 -8.23
C HIS A 102 8.61 10.01 -9.37
N GLY A 103 7.35 9.62 -9.32
CA GLY A 103 6.34 10.09 -10.27
C GLY A 103 6.09 11.59 -10.18
N ASN A 104 5.49 12.16 -11.21
CA ASN A 104 4.91 13.51 -11.12
C ASN A 104 4.08 13.57 -9.85
N ASN A 105 4.27 14.59 -9.01
CA ASN A 105 3.71 14.75 -7.66
C ASN A 105 2.20 14.47 -7.47
N ASN A 106 1.52 13.96 -8.49
CA ASN A 106 0.08 13.71 -8.57
C ASN A 106 -0.29 12.23 -8.76
N THR A 107 0.65 11.28 -8.68
CA THR A 107 0.30 9.84 -8.78
C THR A 107 -0.71 9.48 -7.70
N LYS A 108 -1.92 9.11 -8.09
CA LYS A 108 -2.95 8.63 -7.17
C LYS A 108 -2.71 7.15 -6.86
N VAL A 109 -3.08 6.73 -5.66
CA VAL A 109 -2.95 5.34 -5.23
C VAL A 109 -4.32 4.80 -4.84
N LEU A 110 -4.68 3.64 -5.38
CA LEU A 110 -5.84 2.85 -4.96
C LEU A 110 -5.33 1.52 -4.42
N MET A 111 -5.62 1.23 -3.17
CA MET A 111 -5.27 -0.02 -2.52
C MET A 111 -6.48 -0.92 -2.36
N LEU A 112 -6.33 -2.18 -2.76
CA LEU A 112 -7.35 -3.21 -2.64
C LEU A 112 -6.80 -4.31 -1.72
N SER A 113 -7.54 -4.65 -0.66
CA SER A 113 -7.19 -5.73 0.25
C SER A 113 -8.43 -6.23 0.98
N ALA A 114 -8.55 -7.55 1.10
CA ALA A 114 -9.57 -8.17 1.96
C ALA A 114 -9.17 -8.11 3.45
N THR A 115 -7.88 -7.97 3.75
CA THR A 115 -7.32 -8.00 5.11
C THR A 115 -6.32 -6.87 5.31
N PRO A 116 -6.77 -5.60 5.37
CA PRO A 116 -5.88 -4.44 5.48
C PRO A 116 -5.07 -4.45 6.78
N VAL A 117 -5.65 -4.97 7.86
CA VAL A 117 -4.99 -5.16 9.15
C VAL A 117 -4.98 -6.65 9.49
N ASN A 118 -3.81 -7.22 9.74
CA ASN A 118 -3.70 -8.64 10.10
C ASN A 118 -3.29 -8.81 11.58
N ASN A 119 -2.17 -8.25 11.99
CA ASN A 119 -1.60 -8.50 13.30
C ASN A 119 -1.42 -7.26 14.16
N SER A 120 -1.38 -6.07 13.57
CA SER A 120 -1.16 -4.84 14.34
C SER A 120 -1.57 -3.58 13.58
N LEU A 121 -1.77 -2.49 14.32
CA LEU A 121 -1.98 -1.15 13.74
C LEU A 121 -0.75 -0.61 12.98
N VAL A 122 0.42 -1.23 13.15
CA VAL A 122 1.60 -0.92 12.34
C VAL A 122 1.37 -1.27 10.86
N ASP A 123 0.63 -2.34 10.59
CA ASP A 123 0.24 -2.71 9.23
C ASP A 123 -0.61 -1.60 8.58
N LEU A 124 -1.58 -1.06 9.35
CA LEU A 124 -2.41 0.06 8.90
C LEU A 124 -1.58 1.33 8.70
N LYS A 125 -0.69 1.67 9.65
CA LYS A 125 0.24 2.81 9.50
C LYS A 125 1.01 2.73 8.19
N ASN A 126 1.61 1.59 7.89
CA ASN A 126 2.42 1.43 6.68
C ASN A 126 1.58 1.56 5.40
N GLN A 127 0.34 1.11 5.41
CA GLN A 127 -0.58 1.30 4.28
C GLN A 127 -1.02 2.76 4.14
N ILE A 128 -1.34 3.43 5.24
CA ILE A 128 -1.65 4.87 5.22
C ILE A 128 -0.44 5.67 4.68
N SER A 129 0.78 5.33 5.11
CA SER A 129 2.01 5.96 4.61
C SER A 129 2.16 5.86 3.08
N ILE A 130 1.65 4.80 2.46
CA ILE A 130 1.64 4.68 0.98
C ILE A 130 0.74 5.75 0.37
N ILE A 131 -0.47 5.93 0.90
CA ILE A 131 -1.45 6.90 0.36
C ILE A 131 -0.99 8.34 0.63
N THR A 132 -0.46 8.59 1.83
CA THR A 132 -0.02 9.93 2.28
C THR A 132 1.41 10.28 1.86
N ARG A 133 2.12 9.39 1.17
CA ARG A 133 3.52 9.56 0.76
C ARG A 133 4.47 9.83 1.93
N ASP A 134 4.25 9.13 3.05
CA ASP A 134 4.94 9.37 4.33
C ASP A 134 4.69 10.75 4.95
N THR A 135 3.64 11.47 4.56
CA THR A 135 3.29 12.74 5.18
C THR A 135 2.46 12.47 6.42
N ASP A 136 3.03 12.69 7.60
CA ASP A 136 2.38 12.40 8.89
C ASP A 136 1.19 13.32 9.19
N ALA A 137 1.26 14.57 8.71
CA ALA A 137 0.20 15.59 8.84
C ALA A 137 -0.81 15.58 7.67
N ALA A 138 -0.91 14.48 6.91
CA ALA A 138 -1.76 14.42 5.71
C ALA A 138 -3.25 14.63 6.00
N PHE A 139 -3.70 14.44 7.24
CA PHE A 139 -5.09 14.58 7.69
C PHE A 139 -5.28 15.73 8.69
N GLU A 140 -4.40 16.74 8.67
CA GLU A 140 -4.47 17.88 9.58
C GLU A 140 -5.78 18.66 9.41
N GLU A 141 -6.27 18.82 8.19
CA GLU A 141 -7.56 19.46 7.89
C GLU A 141 -8.75 18.72 8.50
N GLN A 142 -8.64 17.40 8.71
CA GLN A 142 -9.61 16.56 9.39
C GLN A 142 -9.41 16.54 10.93
N GLY A 143 -8.45 17.31 11.43
CA GLY A 143 -8.13 17.41 12.85
C GLY A 143 -7.16 16.34 13.36
N ILE A 144 -6.52 15.57 12.48
CA ILE A 144 -5.52 14.57 12.83
C ILE A 144 -4.13 15.16 12.56
N ILE A 145 -3.50 15.71 13.60
CA ILE A 145 -2.20 16.39 13.50
C ILE A 145 -1.07 15.41 13.14
N SER A 146 -1.14 14.18 13.64
CA SER A 146 -0.13 13.14 13.42
C SER A 146 -0.77 11.76 13.40
N VAL A 147 -0.73 11.11 12.26
CA VAL A 147 -1.21 9.72 12.10
C VAL A 147 -0.34 8.76 12.93
N GLU A 148 0.95 9.00 12.99
CA GLU A 148 1.87 8.16 13.75
C GLU A 148 1.56 8.19 15.25
N ASN A 149 1.41 9.38 15.82
CA ASN A 149 1.07 9.53 17.24
C ASN A 149 -0.30 8.94 17.56
N LEU A 150 -1.28 9.15 16.66
CA LEU A 150 -2.63 8.59 16.82
C LEU A 150 -2.59 7.08 16.88
N LEU A 151 -1.99 6.41 15.89
CA LEU A 151 -1.92 4.95 15.82
C LEU A 151 -1.09 4.35 16.96
N ARG A 152 -0.02 5.05 17.41
CA ARG A 152 0.77 4.62 18.58
C ARG A 152 -0.06 4.64 19.87
N ARG A 153 -0.83 5.72 20.10
CA ARG A 153 -1.72 5.83 21.27
C ARG A 153 -2.81 4.76 21.22
N THR A 154 -3.45 4.59 20.06
CA THR A 154 -4.47 3.56 19.85
C THR A 154 -3.93 2.16 20.09
N SER A 155 -2.71 1.83 19.58
CA SER A 155 -2.06 0.55 19.85
C SER A 155 -1.81 0.33 21.34
N ALA A 156 -1.39 1.35 22.07
CA ALA A 156 -1.18 1.25 23.51
C ALA A 156 -2.50 0.98 24.26
N SER A 157 -3.58 1.65 23.87
CA SER A 157 -4.92 1.42 24.45
C SER A 157 -5.45 0.01 24.18
N ILE A 158 -5.29 -0.49 22.93
CA ILE A 158 -5.69 -1.85 22.56
C ILE A 158 -4.90 -2.90 23.34
N ASN A 159 -3.56 -2.73 23.43
CA ASN A 159 -2.70 -3.64 24.19
C ASN A 159 -3.03 -3.65 25.69
N ALA A 160 -3.42 -2.50 26.24
CA ALA A 160 -3.91 -2.40 27.62
C ALA A 160 -5.24 -3.15 27.78
N TRP A 161 -6.16 -2.95 26.83
CA TRP A 161 -7.46 -3.62 26.81
C TRP A 161 -7.35 -5.15 26.74
N GLU A 162 -6.44 -5.67 25.91
CA GLU A 162 -6.20 -7.12 25.79
C GLU A 162 -5.74 -7.75 27.11
N LYS A 163 -4.92 -7.03 27.88
CA LYS A 163 -4.38 -7.48 29.18
C LYS A 163 -5.34 -7.29 30.34
N THR A 164 -6.46 -6.58 30.14
CA THR A 164 -7.39 -6.25 31.22
C THR A 164 -8.42 -7.35 31.41
N PRO A 165 -8.80 -7.67 32.69
CA PRO A 165 -9.86 -8.62 32.99
C PRO A 165 -11.19 -8.24 32.30
N HIS A 166 -11.96 -9.26 31.90
CA HIS A 166 -13.15 -9.10 31.06
C HIS A 166 -14.19 -8.08 31.62
N HIS A 167 -14.34 -8.02 32.94
CA HIS A 167 -15.31 -7.12 33.61
C HIS A 167 -14.93 -5.62 33.60
N GLN A 168 -13.71 -5.27 33.18
CA GLN A 168 -13.24 -3.88 33.07
C GLN A 168 -13.01 -3.44 31.62
N LYS A 169 -13.28 -4.32 30.63
CA LYS A 169 -12.97 -4.06 29.22
C LYS A 169 -13.82 -2.96 28.60
N GLU A 170 -15.08 -2.82 29.02
CA GLU A 170 -15.99 -1.79 28.51
C GLU A 170 -15.48 -0.38 28.81
N GLN A 171 -14.97 -0.14 30.03
CA GLN A 171 -14.40 1.16 30.41
C GLN A 171 -13.17 1.56 29.61
N LEU A 172 -12.42 0.59 29.07
CA LEU A 172 -11.23 0.85 28.27
C LEU A 172 -11.53 1.11 26.81
N LEU A 173 -12.66 0.65 26.27
CA LEU A 173 -13.11 1.02 24.92
C LEU A 173 -13.35 2.53 24.81
N ASP A 174 -13.88 3.14 25.88
CA ASP A 174 -14.08 4.60 25.95
C ASP A 174 -12.75 5.37 26.02
N SER A 175 -11.64 4.70 26.27
CA SER A 175 -10.30 5.30 26.33
C SER A 175 -9.58 5.38 24.97
N LEU A 176 -10.18 4.82 23.91
CA LEU A 176 -9.62 4.97 22.57
C LEU A 176 -9.63 6.46 22.16
N PRO A 177 -8.58 6.94 21.52
CA PRO A 177 -8.55 8.32 21.05
C PRO A 177 -9.73 8.60 20.11
N SER A 178 -10.52 9.64 20.38
CA SER A 178 -11.67 10.02 19.54
C SER A 178 -11.28 10.25 18.08
N ASP A 179 -10.04 10.71 17.84
CA ASP A 179 -9.48 10.95 16.50
C ASP A 179 -9.25 9.65 15.73
N PHE A 180 -9.17 8.50 16.42
CA PHE A 180 -9.05 7.20 15.74
C PHE A 180 -10.29 6.86 14.92
N TYR A 181 -11.46 7.20 15.42
CA TYR A 181 -12.73 7.00 14.69
C TYR A 181 -12.79 7.89 13.45
N LYS A 182 -12.29 9.12 13.52
CA LYS A 182 -12.18 10.03 12.34
C LYS A 182 -11.26 9.50 11.24
N LEU A 183 -10.25 8.71 11.60
CA LEU A 183 -9.35 8.08 10.63
C LEU A 183 -10.03 6.94 9.88
N LEU A 184 -11.10 6.34 10.46
CA LEU A 184 -11.81 5.22 9.86
C LEU A 184 -13.02 5.66 9.00
N GLU A 185 -13.48 6.89 9.12
CA GLU A 185 -14.51 7.52 8.28
C GLU A 185 -13.92 7.97 6.93
#